data_961f3f95d2d3853267840c1d00ee2d43
#
_entry.id   961f3f95d2d3853267840c1d00ee2d43
#
_cell.length_a   1.000
_cell.length_b   1.000
_cell.length_c   1.000
_cell.angle_alpha   90.00
_cell.angle_beta   90.00
_cell.angle_gamma   90.00
#
_symmetry.space_group_name_H-M   'P 1'
#
loop_
_entity.id
_entity.type
_entity.pdbx_description
1 polymer ?
#
loop_
_entity_poly.entity_id
_entity_poly.type
_entity_poly.pdbx_seq_one_letter_code
_entity_poly.pdbx_strand_id
1 'polypeptide(L)'
;MARPWLYVSTFSYSGTGNECLKNAAEVLKEEGFTRDFEIVRFKKSRSNGGHVDGKLRDYPVVAKIECDQSLGVTGLAVTGIENQLTYKKYPALFERSW
;
A
#
# COMPACT_ATOMS: atom_id res chain seq x y z
N MET A 1 -2.76 22.12 -15.49
CA MET A 1 -3.26 20.93 -14.79
C MET A 1 -2.12 20.31 -13.98
N ALA A 2 -2.36 20.06 -12.69
CA ALA A 2 -1.36 19.42 -11.85
C ALA A 2 -1.24 17.93 -12.22
N ARG A 3 -0.01 17.45 -12.30
CA ARG A 3 0.25 16.02 -12.52
C ARG A 3 0.47 15.35 -11.18
N PRO A 4 -0.06 14.14 -10.96
CA PRO A 4 0.21 13.42 -9.73
C PRO A 4 1.65 12.95 -9.67
N TRP A 5 2.20 12.93 -8.45
CA TRP A 5 3.48 12.31 -8.15
C TRP A 5 3.23 10.85 -7.79
N LEU A 6 4.16 9.98 -8.16
CA LEU A 6 4.05 8.54 -7.88
C LEU A 6 5.40 8.01 -7.39
N TYR A 7 5.36 7.38 -6.23
CA TYR A 7 6.52 6.69 -5.64
C TYR A 7 6.17 5.22 -5.49
N VAL A 8 7.05 4.33 -5.97
CA VAL A 8 6.80 2.90 -6.00
C VAL A 8 8.04 2.14 -5.54
N SER A 9 7.83 1.09 -4.77
CA SER A 9 8.90 0.17 -4.37
C SER A 9 8.38 -1.25 -4.31
N THR A 10 9.28 -2.22 -4.48
CA THR A 10 8.98 -3.63 -4.28
C THR A 10 9.98 -4.24 -3.32
N PHE A 11 9.54 -5.24 -2.57
CA PHE A 11 10.35 -5.90 -1.56
C PHE A 11 10.17 -7.41 -1.66
N SER A 12 11.19 -8.16 -1.30
CA SER A 12 11.03 -9.59 -1.07
C SER A 12 10.21 -9.83 0.19
N TYR A 13 9.35 -10.84 0.17
CA TYR A 13 8.51 -11.16 1.32
C TYR A 13 8.37 -12.67 1.44
N SER A 14 8.66 -13.20 2.62
CA SER A 14 8.67 -14.65 2.87
C SER A 14 7.48 -15.13 3.71
N GLY A 15 6.60 -14.25 4.17
CA GLY A 15 5.42 -14.60 4.95
C GLY A 15 4.23 -14.98 4.06
N THR A 16 3.09 -15.19 4.69
CA THR A 16 1.86 -15.49 3.96
C THR A 16 1.24 -14.22 3.39
N GLY A 17 0.51 -14.37 2.27
CA GLY A 17 -0.21 -13.25 1.68
C GLY A 17 -1.25 -12.66 2.62
N ASN A 18 -1.91 -13.50 3.42
CA ASN A 18 -2.91 -13.04 4.39
C ASN A 18 -2.27 -12.21 5.51
N GLU A 19 -1.12 -12.63 6.02
CA GLU A 19 -0.40 -11.84 7.02
C GLU A 19 0.08 -10.52 6.45
N CYS A 20 0.60 -10.53 5.23
CA CYS A 20 1.03 -9.33 4.55
C CYS A 20 -0.13 -8.33 4.41
N LEU A 21 -1.29 -8.78 3.95
CA LEU A 21 -2.47 -7.92 3.80
C LEU A 21 -2.94 -7.36 5.14
N LYS A 22 -2.96 -8.18 6.18
CA LYS A 22 -3.36 -7.74 7.51
C LYS A 22 -2.42 -6.66 8.02
N ASN A 23 -1.13 -6.90 7.95
CA ASN A 23 -0.12 -5.95 8.42
C ASN A 23 -0.12 -4.68 7.59
N ALA A 24 -0.26 -4.80 6.27
CA ALA A 24 -0.35 -3.65 5.38
C ALA A 24 -1.56 -2.78 5.71
N ALA A 25 -2.71 -3.41 5.98
CA ALA A 25 -3.92 -2.68 6.35
C ALA A 25 -3.72 -1.88 7.64
N GLU A 26 -3.07 -2.50 8.65
CA GLU A 26 -2.78 -1.82 9.91
C GLU A 26 -1.85 -0.63 9.69
N VAL A 27 -0.79 -0.81 8.91
CA VAL A 27 0.18 0.25 8.64
C VAL A 27 -0.48 1.42 7.90
N LEU A 28 -1.29 1.14 6.89
CA LEU A 28 -2.00 2.20 6.17
C LEU A 28 -2.92 3.00 7.09
N LYS A 29 -3.67 2.31 7.95
CA LYS A 29 -4.57 2.98 8.88
C LYS A 29 -3.80 3.84 9.89
N GLU A 30 -2.69 3.32 10.40
CA GLU A 30 -1.85 4.06 11.36
C GLU A 30 -1.24 5.31 10.73
N GLU A 31 -0.95 5.27 9.42
CA GLU A 31 -0.42 6.43 8.70
C GLU A 31 -1.51 7.36 8.17
N GLY A 32 -2.76 7.11 8.50
CA GLY A 32 -3.87 8.01 8.17
C GLY A 32 -4.60 7.73 6.87
N PHE A 33 -4.32 6.62 6.20
CA PHE A 33 -4.98 6.23 4.95
C PHE A 33 -6.26 5.46 5.25
N THR A 34 -7.25 6.19 5.75
CA THR A 34 -8.50 5.57 6.24
C THR A 34 -9.72 5.84 5.38
N ARG A 35 -9.64 6.78 4.43
CA ARG A 35 -10.77 7.13 3.57
C ARG A 35 -10.81 6.19 2.37
N ASP A 36 -12.00 5.74 2.02
CA ASP A 36 -12.23 4.78 0.92
C ASP A 36 -11.32 3.56 1.02
N PHE A 37 -11.16 3.06 2.25
CA PHE A 37 -10.26 1.97 2.56
C PHE A 37 -10.83 0.66 2.02
N GLU A 38 -10.00 -0.10 1.28
CA GLU A 38 -10.47 -1.33 0.66
C GLU A 38 -9.37 -2.40 0.69
N ILE A 39 -9.78 -3.64 0.94
CA ILE A 39 -8.92 -4.82 0.85
C ILE A 39 -9.52 -5.71 -0.23
N VAL A 40 -8.73 -6.03 -1.26
CA VAL A 40 -9.13 -6.93 -2.34
C VAL A 40 -8.20 -8.13 -2.37
N ARG A 41 -8.75 -9.33 -2.25
CA ARG A 41 -7.98 -10.56 -2.27
C ARG A 41 -7.97 -11.17 -3.66
N PHE A 42 -6.88 -11.86 -4.00
CA PHE A 42 -6.81 -12.61 -5.25
C PHE A 42 -7.85 -13.72 -5.27
N LYS A 43 -8.27 -14.11 -6.46
CA LYS A 43 -9.19 -15.23 -6.63
C LYS A 43 -8.49 -16.52 -6.23
N LYS A 44 -9.28 -17.54 -5.82
CA LYS A 44 -8.76 -18.81 -5.30
C LYS A 44 -7.76 -19.52 -6.23
N SER A 45 -7.90 -19.37 -7.53
CA SER A 45 -7.02 -20.02 -8.51
C SER A 45 -5.66 -19.33 -8.63
N ARG A 46 -5.45 -18.23 -7.93
CA ARG A 46 -4.21 -17.44 -7.98
C ARG A 46 -3.48 -17.59 -6.67
N SER A 47 -2.38 -16.87 -6.53
CA SER A 47 -1.61 -16.89 -5.30
C SER A 47 -2.41 -16.28 -4.13
N ASN A 48 -2.01 -16.66 -2.92
CA ASN A 48 -2.53 -15.99 -1.72
C ASN A 48 -2.02 -14.55 -1.69
N GLY A 49 -2.89 -13.64 -1.30
CA GLY A 49 -2.56 -12.23 -1.22
C GLY A 49 -3.66 -11.39 -1.84
N GLY A 50 -3.27 -10.25 -2.36
CA GLY A 50 -4.16 -9.26 -2.93
C GLY A 50 -3.58 -7.88 -2.75
N HIS A 51 -4.44 -6.88 -2.61
CA HIS A 51 -3.98 -5.54 -2.32
C HIS A 51 -4.88 -4.84 -1.30
N VAL A 52 -4.32 -3.85 -0.65
CA VAL A 52 -5.06 -2.95 0.24
C VAL A 52 -4.71 -1.53 -0.17
N ASP A 53 -5.71 -0.67 -0.24
CA ASP A 53 -5.51 0.72 -0.58
C ASP A 53 -6.38 1.62 0.28
N GLY A 54 -5.97 2.87 0.39
CA GLY A 54 -6.70 3.87 1.13
C GLY A 54 -6.24 5.26 0.75
N LYS A 55 -7.05 6.25 1.08
CA LYS A 55 -6.76 7.66 0.85
C LYS A 55 -6.51 8.34 2.17
N LEU A 56 -5.60 9.32 2.19
CA LEU A 56 -5.42 10.17 3.35
C LEU A 56 -6.72 10.90 3.63
N ARG A 57 -7.02 11.04 4.92
CA ARG A 57 -8.30 11.55 5.38
C ARG A 57 -8.62 12.94 4.82
N ASP A 58 -7.64 13.86 4.86
CA ASP A 58 -7.88 15.27 4.54
C ASP A 58 -7.10 15.76 3.32
N TYR A 59 -6.38 14.88 2.63
CA TYR A 59 -5.47 15.28 1.57
C TYR A 59 -5.55 14.33 0.38
N PRO A 60 -5.28 14.81 -0.83
CA PRO A 60 -5.36 13.98 -2.03
C PRO A 60 -4.12 13.10 -2.21
N VAL A 61 -3.91 12.18 -1.29
CA VAL A 61 -2.84 11.19 -1.36
C VAL A 61 -3.45 9.82 -1.21
N VAL A 62 -3.08 8.90 -2.10
CA VAL A 62 -3.55 7.51 -2.12
C VAL A 62 -2.34 6.60 -1.94
N ALA A 63 -2.48 5.58 -1.12
CA ALA A 63 -1.46 4.55 -0.96
C ALA A 63 -2.05 3.18 -1.23
N LYS A 64 -1.26 2.31 -1.85
CA LYS A 64 -1.66 0.95 -2.16
C LYS A 64 -0.50 0.01 -1.86
N ILE A 65 -0.80 -1.08 -1.20
CA ILE A 65 0.17 -2.16 -0.94
C ILE A 65 -0.38 -3.43 -1.55
N GLU A 66 0.40 -4.08 -2.40
CA GLU A 66 0.05 -5.36 -2.97
C GLU A 66 0.96 -6.45 -2.40
N CYS A 67 0.36 -7.57 -2.01
CA CYS A 67 1.05 -8.72 -1.47
C CYS A 67 0.82 -9.92 -2.37
N ASP A 68 1.89 -10.55 -2.84
CA ASP A 68 1.81 -11.73 -3.69
C ASP A 68 2.70 -12.84 -3.13
N GLN A 69 2.09 -13.81 -2.46
CA GLN A 69 2.82 -14.88 -1.80
C GLN A 69 3.51 -15.82 -2.81
N SER A 70 2.88 -16.08 -3.94
CA SER A 70 3.46 -17.01 -4.92
C SER A 70 4.71 -16.44 -5.58
N LEU A 71 4.80 -15.13 -5.73
CA LEU A 71 5.99 -14.46 -6.24
C LEU A 71 6.98 -14.10 -5.14
N GLY A 72 6.54 -14.15 -3.88
CA GLY A 72 7.40 -13.78 -2.76
C GLY A 72 7.72 -12.29 -2.71
N VAL A 73 6.81 -11.44 -3.16
CA VAL A 73 7.02 -9.99 -3.21
C VAL A 73 5.86 -9.22 -2.63
N THR A 74 6.16 -8.02 -2.16
CA THR A 74 5.17 -7.01 -1.80
C THR A 74 5.54 -5.71 -2.50
N GLY A 75 4.54 -4.96 -2.92
CA GLY A 75 4.73 -3.68 -3.61
C GLY A 75 4.05 -2.55 -2.87
N LEU A 76 4.68 -1.39 -2.85
CA LEU A 76 4.14 -0.17 -2.26
C LEU A 76 4.05 0.90 -3.34
N ALA A 77 2.90 1.56 -3.44
CA ALA A 77 2.72 2.72 -4.29
C ALA A 77 2.05 3.84 -3.50
N VAL A 78 2.58 5.06 -3.62
CA VAL A 78 2.00 6.25 -3.00
C VAL A 78 1.91 7.33 -4.07
N THR A 79 0.72 7.88 -4.28
CA THR A 79 0.50 8.90 -5.30
C THR A 79 -0.30 10.07 -4.75
N GLY A 80 -0.04 11.26 -5.24
CA GLY A 80 -0.74 12.47 -4.85
C GLY A 80 -0.35 13.66 -5.72
N ILE A 81 -1.13 14.72 -5.66
CA ILE A 81 -0.88 15.93 -6.48
C ILE A 81 0.01 16.95 -5.78
N GLU A 82 0.26 16.78 -4.48
CA GLU A 82 1.15 17.64 -3.71
C GLU A 82 2.39 16.81 -3.34
N ASN A 83 3.54 17.19 -3.91
CA ASN A 83 4.74 16.36 -3.83
C ASN A 83 5.31 16.22 -2.42
N GLN A 84 5.37 17.32 -1.65
CA GLN A 84 5.98 17.26 -0.32
C GLN A 84 5.26 16.28 0.59
N LEU A 85 3.94 16.33 0.59
CA LEU A 85 3.13 15.42 1.40
C LEU A 85 3.20 14.00 0.86
N THR A 86 3.11 13.82 -0.46
CA THR A 86 3.19 12.50 -1.09
C THR A 86 4.53 11.84 -0.78
N TYR A 87 5.62 12.57 -0.93
CA TYR A 87 6.95 12.06 -0.62
C TYR A 87 7.11 11.77 0.88
N LYS A 88 6.57 12.62 1.74
CA LYS A 88 6.65 12.39 3.19
C LYS A 88 5.98 11.09 3.59
N LYS A 89 4.84 10.76 2.99
CA LYS A 89 4.11 9.53 3.30
C LYS A 89 4.78 8.29 2.73
N TYR A 90 5.48 8.42 1.61
CA TYR A 90 6.15 7.28 1.00
C TYR A 90 7.23 6.68 1.92
N PRO A 91 8.24 7.43 2.44
CA PRO A 91 9.19 6.82 3.37
C PRO A 91 8.56 6.41 4.70
N ALA A 92 7.51 7.09 5.14
CA ALA A 92 6.81 6.69 6.36
C ALA A 92 6.24 5.28 6.24
N LEU A 93 5.70 4.93 5.07
CA LEU A 93 5.22 3.58 4.79
C LEU A 93 6.37 2.62 4.45
N PHE A 94 7.33 3.10 3.66
CA PHE A 94 8.47 2.30 3.22
C PHE A 94 9.25 1.70 4.39
N GLU A 95 9.40 2.45 5.48
CA GLU A 95 10.17 2.03 6.64
C GLU A 95 9.38 1.15 7.61
N ARG A 96 8.07 1.00 7.39
CA ARG A 96 7.23 0.14 8.24
C ARG A 96 7.35 -1.32 7.81
N SER A 97 7.09 -2.21 8.76
CA SER A 97 7.04 -3.65 8.50
C SER A 97 5.60 -4.11 8.34
N TRP A 98 5.34 -4.88 7.32
CA TRP A 98 4.04 -5.51 7.12
C TRP A 98 4.16 -6.92 6.58
#